data_bdb07d6fd6289f6a3195e322a4a1d6fc
#
_entry.id   bdb07d6fd6289f6a3195e322a4a1d6fc
#
_cell.length_a   1.000
_cell.length_b   1.000
_cell.length_c   1.000
_cell.angle_alpha   90.00
_cell.angle_beta   90.00
_cell.angle_gamma   90.00
#
_symmetry.space_group_name_H-M   'P 1'
#
loop_
_entity.id
_entity.type
_entity.pdbx_description
1 polymer ?
#
loop_
_entity_poly.entity_id
_entity_poly.type
_entity_poly.pdbx_seq_one_letter_code
_entity_poly.pdbx_strand_id
1 'polypeptide(L)'
;YILTAINNLNSFGIDVRGHNLIWPGWSYLPSFMELYKNNAARLRSESLDHIEETAGYTKGKLIDWDVINEPYTNHVIQDVTGDEIMADWFKKTKDVDPDVKRYINDYSIIGNGGVDINHQNGYFDIIEYIDEKGGEIDGIGLQGHFAELVTGIPKVIEILDRFATFNKEIKITEFDINSTNDELKVNYSRDFMTVLFSHPHVKGILSWGFWEGRHWKPNAAIYNLDWTIRLQGEMYKNLVFDEWWTITQNLTSNEQGNSNFGECFLGSYEVNVVSNGTNFT
;
A
#
# COMPACT_ATOMS: atom_id res chain seq x y z
N TYR A 1 11.12 -7.94 -19.33
CA TYR A 1 11.70 -7.21 -18.16
C TYR A 1 10.80 -7.28 -16.92
N ILE A 2 9.50 -6.91 -17.01
CA ILE A 2 8.59 -6.87 -15.84
C ILE A 2 8.48 -8.26 -15.18
N LEU A 3 8.13 -9.29 -15.91
CA LEU A 3 8.03 -10.65 -15.35
C LEU A 3 9.34 -11.16 -14.76
N THR A 4 10.48 -10.78 -15.34
CA THR A 4 11.79 -11.16 -14.78
C THR A 4 12.01 -10.51 -13.41
N ALA A 5 11.66 -9.22 -13.27
CA ALA A 5 11.76 -8.51 -12.00
C ALA A 5 10.82 -9.11 -10.94
N ILE A 6 9.54 -9.34 -11.29
CA ILE A 6 8.56 -9.98 -10.42
C ILE A 6 9.02 -11.37 -9.97
N ASN A 7 9.44 -12.21 -10.91
CA ASN A 7 9.89 -13.57 -10.59
C ASN A 7 11.13 -13.56 -9.69
N ASN A 8 12.07 -12.61 -9.89
CA ASN A 8 13.22 -12.46 -9.02
C ASN A 8 12.81 -12.08 -7.60
N LEU A 9 11.94 -11.09 -7.43
CA LEU A 9 11.44 -10.68 -6.11
C LEU A 9 10.72 -11.84 -5.41
N ASN A 10 9.81 -12.50 -6.10
CA ASN A 10 9.08 -13.65 -5.57
C ASN A 10 10.02 -14.80 -5.17
N SER A 11 11.13 -15.00 -5.89
CA SER A 11 12.14 -16.01 -5.51
C SER A 11 12.87 -15.71 -4.20
N PHE A 12 12.85 -14.46 -3.75
CA PHE A 12 13.35 -14.03 -2.44
C PHE A 12 12.25 -13.97 -1.36
N GLY A 13 11.02 -14.44 -1.68
CA GLY A 13 9.87 -14.32 -0.76
C GLY A 13 9.35 -12.89 -0.61
N ILE A 14 9.62 -12.02 -1.58
CA ILE A 14 9.16 -10.63 -1.60
C ILE A 14 7.91 -10.55 -2.46
N ASP A 15 6.80 -10.20 -1.85
CA ASP A 15 5.53 -9.96 -2.52
C ASP A 15 5.59 -8.69 -3.39
N VAL A 16 4.87 -8.72 -4.50
CA VAL A 16 4.84 -7.61 -5.46
C VAL A 16 3.43 -7.09 -5.65
N ARG A 17 3.27 -5.77 -5.59
CA ARG A 17 2.04 -5.04 -5.93
C ARG A 17 2.10 -4.51 -7.36
N GLY A 18 0.95 -4.44 -8.01
CA GLY A 18 0.77 -3.72 -9.26
C GLY A 18 0.31 -2.27 -9.03
N HIS A 19 0.96 -1.33 -9.67
CA HIS A 19 0.58 0.09 -9.65
C HIS A 19 0.78 0.68 -11.05
N ASN A 20 -0.24 1.15 -11.68
CA ASN A 20 -1.70 0.98 -11.48
C ASN A 20 -2.33 0.47 -12.78
N LEU A 21 -3.55 -0.07 -12.73
CA LEU A 21 -4.26 -0.45 -13.95
C LEU A 21 -4.86 0.78 -14.65
N ILE A 22 -5.59 1.62 -13.92
CA ILE A 22 -6.24 2.82 -14.47
C ILE A 22 -5.87 4.06 -13.65
N TRP A 23 -5.31 5.06 -14.32
CA TRP A 23 -5.15 6.43 -13.79
C TRP A 23 -5.90 7.38 -14.73
N PRO A 24 -7.15 7.71 -14.45
CA PRO A 24 -8.08 8.23 -15.45
C PRO A 24 -7.97 9.75 -15.67
N GLY A 25 -6.74 10.26 -15.81
CA GLY A 25 -6.43 11.63 -16.18
C GLY A 25 -5.71 11.69 -17.54
N TRP A 26 -6.04 12.67 -18.41
CA TRP A 26 -5.42 12.75 -19.74
C TRP A 26 -3.89 12.80 -19.72
N SER A 27 -3.29 13.35 -18.67
CA SER A 27 -1.83 13.38 -18.52
C SER A 27 -1.19 12.02 -18.18
N TYR A 28 -1.99 11.05 -17.76
CA TYR A 28 -1.55 9.72 -17.31
C TYR A 28 -1.98 8.61 -18.27
N LEU A 29 -3.00 8.88 -19.09
CA LEU A 29 -3.47 7.95 -20.11
C LEU A 29 -2.53 7.96 -21.34
N PRO A 30 -2.42 6.85 -22.07
CA PRO A 30 -1.74 6.84 -23.35
C PRO A 30 -2.33 7.90 -24.29
N SER A 31 -1.49 8.64 -25.01
CA SER A 31 -1.92 9.81 -25.82
C SER A 31 -2.96 9.48 -26.89
N PHE A 32 -3.00 8.24 -27.39
CA PHE A 32 -4.02 7.82 -28.35
C PHE A 32 -5.44 7.82 -27.77
N MET A 33 -5.59 7.71 -26.44
CA MET A 33 -6.90 7.74 -25.76
C MET A 33 -7.63 9.08 -25.97
N GLU A 34 -6.90 10.18 -26.14
CA GLU A 34 -7.51 11.49 -26.44
C GLU A 34 -8.33 11.50 -27.75
N LEU A 35 -8.00 10.62 -28.70
CA LEU A 35 -8.79 10.45 -29.93
C LEU A 35 -10.24 10.01 -29.64
N TYR A 36 -10.46 9.42 -28.47
CA TYR A 36 -11.75 8.87 -28.04
C TYR A 36 -12.46 9.72 -26.98
N LYS A 37 -11.96 10.93 -26.68
CA LYS A 37 -12.48 11.81 -25.60
C LYS A 37 -13.99 12.11 -25.63
N ASN A 38 -14.65 11.88 -26.77
CA ASN A 38 -16.09 12.04 -26.95
C ASN A 38 -16.79 10.71 -27.32
N ASN A 39 -16.12 9.56 -27.12
CA ASN A 39 -16.65 8.27 -27.51
C ASN A 39 -16.65 7.32 -26.30
N ALA A 40 -17.75 7.34 -25.55
CA ALA A 40 -17.93 6.53 -24.35
C ALA A 40 -17.69 5.03 -24.60
N ALA A 41 -18.22 4.49 -25.69
CA ALA A 41 -18.07 3.06 -26.01
C ALA A 41 -16.60 2.67 -26.24
N ARG A 42 -15.83 3.55 -26.90
CA ARG A 42 -14.42 3.30 -27.18
C ARG A 42 -13.55 3.45 -25.93
N LEU A 43 -13.76 4.51 -25.13
CA LEU A 43 -13.06 4.68 -23.86
C LEU A 43 -13.30 3.52 -22.91
N ARG A 44 -14.55 3.04 -22.83
CA ARG A 44 -14.92 1.86 -22.06
C ARG A 44 -14.17 0.62 -22.56
N SER A 45 -14.23 0.32 -23.86
CA SER A 45 -13.57 -0.85 -24.45
C SER A 45 -12.05 -0.83 -24.18
N GLU A 46 -11.39 0.28 -24.51
CA GLU A 46 -9.93 0.41 -24.36
C GLU A 46 -9.47 0.23 -22.89
N SER A 47 -10.22 0.80 -21.93
CA SER A 47 -9.86 0.66 -20.52
C SER A 47 -10.04 -0.79 -20.01
N LEU A 48 -11.09 -1.48 -20.44
CA LEU A 48 -11.32 -2.88 -20.07
C LEU A 48 -10.32 -3.82 -20.74
N ASP A 49 -10.00 -3.58 -22.02
CA ASP A 49 -9.01 -4.34 -22.78
C ASP A 49 -7.62 -4.20 -22.16
N HIS A 50 -7.25 -2.96 -21.73
CA HIS A 50 -6.00 -2.70 -21.01
C HIS A 50 -5.90 -3.50 -19.69
N ILE A 51 -6.99 -3.57 -18.92
CA ILE A 51 -7.03 -4.38 -17.69
C ILE A 51 -6.83 -5.86 -18.04
N GLU A 52 -7.54 -6.36 -19.06
CA GLU A 52 -7.41 -7.75 -19.49
C GLU A 52 -5.97 -8.10 -19.87
N GLU A 53 -5.33 -7.27 -20.67
CA GLU A 53 -3.95 -7.47 -21.10
C GLU A 53 -2.96 -7.39 -19.94
N THR A 54 -3.05 -6.33 -19.11
CA THR A 54 -2.05 -6.03 -18.07
C THR A 54 -2.17 -6.96 -16.87
N ALA A 55 -3.38 -7.13 -16.32
CA ALA A 55 -3.61 -8.05 -15.23
C ALA A 55 -3.44 -9.50 -15.68
N GLY A 56 -3.87 -9.84 -16.92
CA GLY A 56 -3.67 -11.16 -17.52
C GLY A 56 -2.19 -11.52 -17.68
N TYR A 57 -1.36 -10.56 -18.09
CA TYR A 57 0.08 -10.76 -18.23
C TYR A 57 0.79 -11.08 -16.91
N THR A 58 0.27 -10.56 -15.79
CA THR A 58 0.84 -10.74 -14.44
C THR A 58 0.05 -11.71 -13.57
N LYS A 59 -0.96 -12.37 -14.12
CA LYS A 59 -1.86 -13.27 -13.40
C LYS A 59 -1.14 -14.25 -12.48
N GLY A 60 -1.56 -14.30 -11.21
CA GLY A 60 -1.03 -15.17 -10.18
C GLY A 60 0.40 -14.85 -9.73
N LYS A 61 0.92 -13.65 -10.02
CA LYS A 61 2.28 -13.22 -9.66
C LYS A 61 2.32 -12.02 -8.73
N LEU A 62 1.22 -11.31 -8.60
CA LEU A 62 1.05 -10.15 -7.75
C LEU A 62 0.08 -10.46 -6.63
N ILE A 63 0.29 -9.84 -5.46
CA ILE A 63 -0.63 -9.98 -4.33
C ILE A 63 -1.83 -9.05 -4.43
N ASP A 64 -1.64 -7.88 -5.02
CA ASP A 64 -2.71 -6.90 -5.26
C ASP A 64 -2.39 -5.94 -6.41
N TRP A 65 -3.43 -5.25 -6.89
CA TRP A 65 -3.38 -4.16 -7.84
C TRP A 65 -4.04 -2.90 -7.28
N ASP A 66 -3.43 -1.75 -7.49
CA ASP A 66 -4.16 -0.49 -7.52
C ASP A 66 -4.97 -0.45 -8.83
N VAL A 67 -6.25 -0.83 -8.75
CA VAL A 67 -7.15 -0.91 -9.92
C VAL A 67 -7.41 0.48 -10.45
N ILE A 68 -7.66 1.44 -9.55
CA ILE A 68 -7.82 2.85 -9.89
C ILE A 68 -6.90 3.69 -9.01
N ASN A 69 -6.19 4.63 -9.64
CA ASN A 69 -5.37 5.62 -8.96
C ASN A 69 -5.97 7.02 -9.10
N GLU A 70 -6.10 7.74 -7.96
CA GLU A 70 -6.49 9.15 -7.84
C GLU A 70 -7.82 9.53 -8.52
N PRO A 71 -8.90 8.76 -8.33
CA PRO A 71 -10.15 8.98 -9.05
C PRO A 71 -10.89 10.27 -8.64
N TYR A 72 -10.59 10.85 -7.48
CA TYR A 72 -11.25 12.06 -7.04
C TYR A 72 -10.88 13.28 -7.90
N THR A 73 -9.63 13.36 -8.33
CA THR A 73 -9.14 14.48 -9.15
C THR A 73 -8.94 14.11 -10.61
N ASN A 74 -8.88 12.83 -10.93
CA ASN A 74 -8.68 12.31 -12.28
C ASN A 74 -9.89 11.45 -12.65
N HIS A 75 -10.80 12.02 -13.45
CA HIS A 75 -12.08 11.36 -13.78
C HIS A 75 -12.51 11.57 -15.24
N VAL A 76 -11.55 11.84 -16.15
CA VAL A 76 -11.85 12.17 -17.56
C VAL A 76 -12.52 11.02 -18.34
N ILE A 77 -12.33 9.76 -17.94
CA ILE A 77 -13.03 8.62 -18.52
C ILE A 77 -14.46 8.59 -17.97
N GLN A 78 -14.63 8.71 -16.66
CA GLN A 78 -15.92 8.74 -15.95
C GLN A 78 -16.82 9.86 -16.46
N ASP A 79 -16.27 11.06 -16.72
CA ASP A 79 -17.00 12.20 -17.28
C ASP A 79 -17.71 11.88 -18.61
N VAL A 80 -17.17 10.93 -19.37
CA VAL A 80 -17.69 10.54 -20.69
C VAL A 80 -18.51 9.25 -20.64
N THR A 81 -18.09 8.31 -19.80
CA THR A 81 -18.69 6.94 -19.73
C THR A 81 -19.74 6.79 -18.63
N GLY A 82 -19.76 7.72 -17.67
CA GLY A 82 -20.46 7.59 -16.39
C GLY A 82 -19.62 6.87 -15.34
N ASP A 83 -19.89 7.13 -14.06
CA ASP A 83 -19.11 6.65 -12.91
C ASP A 83 -19.16 5.12 -12.73
N GLU A 84 -20.18 4.46 -13.28
CA GLU A 84 -20.35 3.00 -13.17
C GLU A 84 -19.18 2.22 -13.79
N ILE A 85 -18.43 2.84 -14.70
CA ILE A 85 -17.20 2.26 -15.28
C ILE A 85 -16.17 1.88 -14.22
N MET A 86 -16.10 2.60 -13.09
CA MET A 86 -15.19 2.30 -12.01
C MET A 86 -15.46 0.91 -11.42
N ALA A 87 -16.73 0.58 -11.17
CA ALA A 87 -17.11 -0.76 -10.71
C ALA A 87 -16.78 -1.84 -11.76
N ASP A 88 -16.94 -1.52 -13.05
CA ASP A 88 -16.60 -2.47 -14.12
C ASP A 88 -15.09 -2.75 -14.20
N TRP A 89 -14.23 -1.79 -13.88
CA TRP A 89 -12.78 -2.03 -13.82
C TRP A 89 -12.43 -3.02 -12.71
N PHE A 90 -13.04 -2.92 -11.53
CA PHE A 90 -12.88 -3.88 -10.44
C PHE A 90 -13.39 -5.27 -10.80
N LYS A 91 -14.60 -5.36 -11.39
CA LYS A 91 -15.17 -6.63 -11.88
C LYS A 91 -14.25 -7.28 -12.92
N LYS A 92 -13.79 -6.49 -13.91
CA LYS A 92 -12.89 -6.97 -14.96
C LYS A 92 -11.58 -7.51 -14.38
N THR A 93 -11.00 -6.81 -13.41
CA THR A 93 -9.78 -7.27 -12.73
C THR A 93 -10.02 -8.61 -12.04
N LYS A 94 -11.16 -8.78 -11.35
CA LYS A 94 -11.55 -10.04 -10.71
C LYS A 94 -11.74 -11.17 -11.70
N ASP A 95 -12.35 -10.90 -12.84
CA ASP A 95 -12.57 -11.90 -13.90
C ASP A 95 -11.24 -12.40 -14.49
N VAL A 96 -10.28 -11.49 -14.65
CA VAL A 96 -8.96 -11.79 -15.23
C VAL A 96 -8.05 -12.52 -14.25
N ASP A 97 -7.92 -12.01 -13.02
CA ASP A 97 -7.11 -12.58 -11.94
C ASP A 97 -7.93 -12.70 -10.66
N PRO A 98 -8.63 -13.82 -10.42
CA PRO A 98 -9.55 -13.99 -9.31
C PRO A 98 -8.92 -13.92 -7.92
N ASP A 99 -7.62 -14.20 -7.81
CA ASP A 99 -6.91 -14.31 -6.54
C ASP A 99 -6.20 -13.01 -6.13
N VAL A 100 -6.01 -12.07 -7.07
CA VAL A 100 -5.38 -10.79 -6.79
C VAL A 100 -6.32 -9.87 -6.02
N LYS A 101 -5.84 -9.19 -4.97
CA LYS A 101 -6.62 -8.19 -4.26
C LYS A 101 -6.70 -6.88 -5.05
N ARG A 102 -7.86 -6.23 -5.00
CA ARG A 102 -8.20 -5.04 -5.79
C ARG A 102 -8.27 -3.82 -4.87
N TYR A 103 -7.32 -2.94 -5.01
CA TYR A 103 -7.22 -1.70 -4.24
C TYR A 103 -7.67 -0.52 -5.08
N ILE A 104 -8.22 0.47 -4.41
CA ILE A 104 -8.35 1.85 -4.87
C ILE A 104 -7.28 2.67 -4.16
N ASN A 105 -6.65 3.65 -4.80
CA ASN A 105 -5.57 4.44 -4.23
C ASN A 105 -5.76 5.93 -4.47
N ASP A 106 -5.51 6.77 -3.44
CA ASP A 106 -5.59 8.23 -3.60
C ASP A 106 -4.62 8.98 -2.66
N TYR A 107 -4.33 10.22 -3.04
CA TYR A 107 -3.46 11.13 -2.31
C TYR A 107 -4.24 12.10 -1.41
N SER A 108 -3.56 12.95 -0.64
CA SER A 108 -4.12 13.97 0.26
C SER A 108 -5.11 13.48 1.33
N ILE A 109 -5.37 12.19 1.42
CA ILE A 109 -6.31 11.66 2.41
C ILE A 109 -5.72 11.76 3.82
N ILE A 110 -4.48 11.33 3.98
CA ILE A 110 -3.77 11.29 5.26
C ILE A 110 -2.62 12.31 5.34
N GLY A 111 -2.23 12.90 4.22
CA GLY A 111 -1.19 13.93 4.12
C GLY A 111 -1.68 15.34 4.46
N ASN A 112 -0.80 16.34 4.30
CA ASN A 112 -1.13 17.78 4.42
C ASN A 112 -1.89 18.17 5.71
N GLY A 113 -1.49 17.61 6.84
CA GLY A 113 -2.17 17.87 8.12
C GLY A 113 -3.52 17.17 8.28
N GLY A 114 -3.95 16.36 7.33
CA GLY A 114 -5.25 15.66 7.33
C GLY A 114 -6.45 16.61 7.22
N VAL A 115 -6.26 17.78 6.61
CA VAL A 115 -7.27 18.87 6.59
C VAL A 115 -8.08 18.94 5.30
N ASP A 116 -7.75 18.17 4.28
CA ASP A 116 -8.49 18.14 3.02
C ASP A 116 -9.76 17.28 3.13
N ILE A 117 -10.74 17.82 3.85
CA ILE A 117 -12.00 17.12 4.16
C ILE A 117 -12.80 16.86 2.89
N ASN A 118 -12.74 17.74 1.89
CA ASN A 118 -13.47 17.55 0.64
C ASN A 118 -12.92 16.34 -0.13
N HIS A 119 -11.60 16.21 -0.21
CA HIS A 119 -10.97 15.06 -0.86
C HIS A 119 -11.26 13.77 -0.09
N GLN A 120 -11.14 13.79 1.24
CA GLN A 120 -11.49 12.64 2.09
C GLN A 120 -12.94 12.20 1.90
N ASN A 121 -13.90 13.15 1.82
CA ASN A 121 -15.30 12.84 1.59
C ASN A 121 -15.52 12.26 0.18
N GLY A 122 -14.99 12.92 -0.85
CA GLY A 122 -15.15 12.46 -2.22
C GLY A 122 -14.54 11.07 -2.45
N TYR A 123 -13.38 10.80 -1.85
CA TYR A 123 -12.77 9.47 -1.92
C TYR A 123 -13.61 8.41 -1.18
N PHE A 124 -14.18 8.76 -0.02
CA PHE A 124 -15.09 7.90 0.73
C PHE A 124 -16.33 7.57 -0.10
N ASP A 125 -16.98 8.60 -0.70
CA ASP A 125 -18.17 8.44 -1.53
C ASP A 125 -17.91 7.59 -2.79
N ILE A 126 -16.71 7.72 -3.39
CA ILE A 126 -16.30 6.89 -4.52
C ILE A 126 -16.17 5.41 -4.12
N ILE A 127 -15.56 5.11 -2.96
CA ILE A 127 -15.44 3.76 -2.45
C ILE A 127 -16.82 3.13 -2.23
N GLU A 128 -17.71 3.86 -1.55
CA GLU A 128 -19.09 3.43 -1.31
C GLU A 128 -19.82 3.16 -2.63
N TYR A 129 -19.74 4.09 -3.59
CA TYR A 129 -20.36 3.94 -4.91
C TYR A 129 -19.88 2.70 -5.67
N ILE A 130 -18.56 2.47 -5.71
CA ILE A 130 -17.99 1.30 -6.40
C ILE A 130 -18.53 -0.01 -5.78
N ASP A 131 -18.57 -0.10 -4.44
CA ASP A 131 -19.09 -1.28 -3.76
C ASP A 131 -20.62 -1.46 -4.00
N GLU A 132 -21.42 -0.38 -3.93
CA GLU A 132 -22.85 -0.41 -4.25
C GLU A 132 -23.11 -0.90 -5.67
N LYS A 133 -22.22 -0.61 -6.62
CA LYS A 133 -22.28 -1.08 -8.01
C LYS A 133 -21.68 -2.48 -8.21
N GLY A 134 -21.26 -3.15 -7.13
CA GLY A 134 -20.73 -4.51 -7.14
C GLY A 134 -19.29 -4.60 -7.64
N GLY A 135 -18.50 -3.55 -7.49
CA GLY A 135 -17.06 -3.55 -7.79
C GLY A 135 -16.25 -4.43 -6.82
N GLU A 136 -16.74 -4.57 -5.57
CA GLU A 136 -16.12 -5.41 -4.53
C GLU A 136 -14.65 -5.05 -4.29
N ILE A 137 -14.39 -3.85 -3.77
CA ILE A 137 -13.05 -3.41 -3.39
C ILE A 137 -12.53 -4.29 -2.25
N ASP A 138 -11.31 -4.80 -2.36
CA ASP A 138 -10.65 -5.60 -1.30
C ASP A 138 -9.86 -4.72 -0.32
N GLY A 139 -9.30 -3.61 -0.81
CA GLY A 139 -8.48 -2.73 0.02
C GLY A 139 -8.47 -1.27 -0.41
N ILE A 140 -8.11 -0.41 0.53
CA ILE A 140 -8.05 1.04 0.41
C ILE A 140 -6.60 1.48 0.54
N GLY A 141 -6.07 2.10 -0.50
CA GLY A 141 -4.74 2.72 -0.51
C GLY A 141 -4.82 4.19 -0.12
N LEU A 142 -4.00 4.58 0.83
CA LEU A 142 -3.75 5.96 1.21
C LEU A 142 -2.29 6.26 0.90
N GLN A 143 -1.98 7.13 -0.06
CA GLN A 143 -0.61 7.29 -0.55
C GLN A 143 0.38 7.63 0.57
N GLY A 144 0.10 8.64 1.39
CA GLY A 144 0.96 8.96 2.54
C GLY A 144 2.17 9.82 2.17
N HIS A 145 2.04 10.72 1.18
CA HIS A 145 3.04 11.74 0.86
C HIS A 145 2.96 12.90 1.86
N PHE A 146 4.09 13.22 2.48
CA PHE A 146 4.23 14.33 3.41
C PHE A 146 5.31 15.31 2.96
N ALA A 147 5.21 16.53 3.49
CA ALA A 147 6.22 17.57 3.40
C ALA A 147 6.49 18.12 4.81
N GLU A 148 6.79 19.41 4.93
CA GLU A 148 7.02 20.06 6.24
C GLU A 148 5.77 20.03 7.14
N LEU A 149 4.57 20.05 6.54
CA LEU A 149 3.30 19.91 7.27
C LEU A 149 2.89 18.44 7.33
N VAL A 150 3.20 17.80 8.44
CA VAL A 150 2.78 16.42 8.71
C VAL A 150 1.43 16.39 9.45
N THR A 151 0.73 15.28 9.36
CA THR A 151 -0.57 15.09 10.05
C THR A 151 -0.33 14.62 11.47
N GLY A 152 -0.91 15.31 12.44
CA GLY A 152 -0.80 14.92 13.85
C GLY A 152 -1.34 13.49 14.08
N ILE A 153 -0.66 12.72 14.92
CA ILE A 153 -0.98 11.30 15.15
C ILE A 153 -2.44 11.04 15.54
N PRO A 154 -3.09 11.84 16.41
CA PRO A 154 -4.52 11.66 16.70
C PRO A 154 -5.41 11.82 15.46
N LYS A 155 -5.05 12.72 14.53
CA LYS A 155 -5.79 12.90 13.28
C LYS A 155 -5.53 11.73 12.29
N VAL A 156 -4.33 11.16 12.30
CA VAL A 156 -4.04 9.93 11.55
C VAL A 156 -4.97 8.81 11.99
N ILE A 157 -5.10 8.59 13.30
CA ILE A 157 -6.00 7.56 13.86
C ILE A 157 -7.45 7.81 13.44
N GLU A 158 -7.94 9.06 13.59
CA GLU A 158 -9.30 9.44 13.17
C GLU A 158 -9.58 9.11 11.69
N ILE A 159 -8.60 9.41 10.82
CA ILE A 159 -8.74 9.10 9.38
C ILE A 159 -8.75 7.59 9.16
N LEU A 160 -7.84 6.85 9.78
CA LEU A 160 -7.79 5.38 9.66
C LEU A 160 -9.09 4.74 10.15
N ASP A 161 -9.58 5.14 11.34
CA ASP A 161 -10.83 4.64 11.90
C ASP A 161 -12.02 4.92 10.97
N ARG A 162 -12.05 6.11 10.34
CA ARG A 162 -13.08 6.46 9.38
C ARG A 162 -13.10 5.50 8.18
N PHE A 163 -11.95 5.24 7.54
CA PHE A 163 -11.90 4.34 6.39
C PHE A 163 -12.02 2.87 6.80
N ALA A 164 -11.67 2.51 8.04
CA ALA A 164 -11.89 1.18 8.59
C ALA A 164 -13.38 0.78 8.70
N THR A 165 -14.30 1.76 8.69
CA THR A 165 -15.76 1.49 8.68
C THR A 165 -16.20 0.66 7.47
N PHE A 166 -15.46 0.68 6.38
CA PHE A 166 -15.70 -0.19 5.22
C PHE A 166 -15.36 -1.67 5.48
N ASN A 167 -14.71 -1.99 6.61
CA ASN A 167 -14.24 -3.34 6.95
C ASN A 167 -13.34 -3.96 5.87
N LYS A 168 -12.52 -3.12 5.22
CA LYS A 168 -11.55 -3.50 4.19
C LYS A 168 -10.12 -3.36 4.72
N GLU A 169 -9.17 -3.95 4.00
CA GLU A 169 -7.75 -3.71 4.28
C GLU A 169 -7.38 -2.27 3.94
N ILE A 170 -6.51 -1.67 4.74
CA ILE A 170 -5.92 -0.37 4.47
C ILE A 170 -4.41 -0.56 4.25
N LYS A 171 -3.84 0.12 3.25
CA LYS A 171 -2.39 0.22 3.07
C LYS A 171 -1.98 1.68 2.93
N ILE A 172 -0.83 2.01 3.53
CA ILE A 172 -0.11 3.21 3.14
C ILE A 172 0.79 2.80 1.98
N THR A 173 0.49 3.34 0.81
CA THR A 173 0.99 2.80 -0.45
C THR A 173 2.23 3.51 -0.99
N GLU A 174 2.50 4.74 -0.54
CA GLU A 174 3.51 5.62 -1.15
C GLU A 174 4.18 6.54 -0.11
N PHE A 175 4.45 5.99 1.09
CA PHE A 175 4.98 6.78 2.19
C PHE A 175 6.31 7.45 1.85
N ASP A 176 6.34 8.76 1.97
CA ASP A 176 7.55 9.57 1.95
C ASP A 176 7.38 10.90 2.70
N ILE A 177 8.51 11.52 3.10
CA ILE A 177 8.52 12.85 3.74
C ILE A 177 9.55 13.73 3.03
N ASN A 178 9.06 14.64 2.19
CA ASN A 178 9.91 15.61 1.49
C ASN A 178 10.22 16.81 2.40
N SER A 179 11.21 16.63 3.26
CA SER A 179 11.71 17.67 4.19
C SER A 179 13.23 17.64 4.25
N THR A 180 13.83 18.78 4.55
CA THR A 180 15.26 18.89 4.92
C THR A 180 15.48 18.77 6.41
N ASN A 181 14.43 18.70 7.22
CA ASN A 181 14.50 18.54 8.66
C ASN A 181 14.57 17.04 9.02
N ASP A 182 15.77 16.57 9.30
CA ASP A 182 15.99 15.15 9.63
C ASP A 182 15.32 14.73 10.94
N GLU A 183 15.24 15.63 11.94
CA GLU A 183 14.55 15.36 13.20
C GLU A 183 13.05 15.13 12.97
N LEU A 184 12.42 15.95 12.14
CA LEU A 184 11.02 15.78 11.75
C LEU A 184 10.84 14.42 11.05
N LYS A 185 11.67 14.10 10.04
CA LYS A 185 11.58 12.83 9.31
C LYS A 185 11.72 11.62 10.22
N VAL A 186 12.70 11.63 11.10
CA VAL A 186 12.95 10.50 12.03
C VAL A 186 11.79 10.33 13.01
N ASN A 187 11.42 11.39 13.72
CA ASN A 187 10.42 11.31 14.79
C ASN A 187 9.03 11.02 14.22
N TYR A 188 8.65 11.73 13.17
CA TYR A 188 7.33 11.50 12.56
C TYR A 188 7.21 10.12 11.92
N SER A 189 8.23 9.65 11.20
CA SER A 189 8.19 8.30 10.61
C SER A 189 8.05 7.22 11.67
N ARG A 190 8.79 7.32 12.78
CA ARG A 190 8.67 6.38 13.90
C ARG A 190 7.24 6.36 14.45
N ASP A 191 6.69 7.52 14.78
CA ASP A 191 5.38 7.63 15.42
C ASP A 191 4.25 7.23 14.46
N PHE A 192 4.33 7.65 13.21
CA PHE A 192 3.40 7.29 12.14
C PHE A 192 3.39 5.79 11.86
N MET A 193 4.55 5.19 11.64
CA MET A 193 4.67 3.75 11.40
C MET A 193 4.19 2.93 12.60
N THR A 194 4.46 3.38 13.83
CA THR A 194 3.99 2.69 15.05
C THR A 194 2.47 2.67 15.13
N VAL A 195 1.81 3.79 14.84
CA VAL A 195 0.34 3.84 14.78
C VAL A 195 -0.22 2.92 13.70
N LEU A 196 0.37 2.96 12.51
CA LEU A 196 -0.03 2.09 11.40
C LEU A 196 0.13 0.61 11.74
N PHE A 197 1.24 0.23 12.34
CA PHE A 197 1.51 -1.15 12.76
C PHE A 197 0.52 -1.64 13.83
N SER A 198 0.06 -0.74 14.70
CA SER A 198 -0.91 -1.05 15.77
C SER A 198 -2.36 -1.11 15.28
N HIS A 199 -2.69 -0.55 14.10
CA HIS A 199 -4.06 -0.42 13.65
C HIS A 199 -4.55 -1.71 12.96
N PRO A 200 -5.68 -2.33 13.41
CA PRO A 200 -6.10 -3.67 12.98
C PRO A 200 -6.41 -3.78 11.49
N HIS A 201 -6.86 -2.71 10.84
CA HIS A 201 -7.18 -2.70 9.41
C HIS A 201 -5.97 -2.40 8.52
N VAL A 202 -4.86 -1.86 9.04
CA VAL A 202 -3.65 -1.60 8.25
C VAL A 202 -2.91 -2.91 8.01
N LYS A 203 -2.66 -3.23 6.73
CA LYS A 203 -2.03 -4.49 6.30
C LYS A 203 -0.70 -4.28 5.56
N GLY A 204 -0.31 -3.03 5.36
CA GLY A 204 0.96 -2.73 4.71
C GLY A 204 1.34 -1.26 4.76
N ILE A 205 2.66 -1.04 4.74
CA ILE A 205 3.29 0.27 4.64
C ILE A 205 4.36 0.16 3.57
N LEU A 206 4.23 0.94 2.49
CA LEU A 206 5.18 0.97 1.39
C LEU A 206 5.79 2.36 1.27
N SER A 207 7.10 2.43 1.17
CA SER A 207 7.81 3.66 0.84
C SER A 207 7.76 3.94 -0.65
N TRP A 208 7.60 5.22 -1.04
CA TRP A 208 7.60 5.64 -2.44
C TRP A 208 9.02 5.95 -2.91
N GLY A 209 9.81 4.91 -3.08
CA GLY A 209 11.23 5.01 -3.38
C GLY A 209 12.11 5.01 -2.12
N PHE A 210 13.39 4.81 -2.33
CA PHE A 210 14.36 4.69 -1.23
C PHE A 210 15.71 5.34 -1.54
N TRP A 211 16.11 5.42 -2.81
CA TRP A 211 17.41 5.94 -3.23
C TRP A 211 17.31 7.31 -3.90
N GLU A 212 18.10 8.26 -3.44
CA GLU A 212 18.09 9.66 -3.89
C GLU A 212 18.21 9.82 -5.41
N GLY A 213 18.99 8.96 -6.07
CA GLY A 213 19.25 9.05 -7.51
C GLY A 213 18.04 8.76 -8.41
N ARG A 214 16.94 8.21 -7.87
CA ARG A 214 15.70 7.92 -8.61
C ARG A 214 14.44 8.32 -7.88
N HIS A 215 14.55 8.90 -6.69
CA HIS A 215 13.40 9.39 -5.94
C HIS A 215 12.81 10.64 -6.61
N TRP A 216 11.48 10.70 -6.75
CA TRP A 216 10.78 11.87 -7.32
C TRP A 216 10.97 13.15 -6.49
N LYS A 217 11.20 13.00 -5.18
CA LYS A 217 11.58 14.03 -4.21
C LYS A 217 12.90 13.62 -3.53
N PRO A 218 14.07 14.04 -4.03
CA PRO A 218 15.36 13.55 -3.52
C PRO A 218 15.55 13.67 -2.01
N ASN A 219 14.97 14.72 -1.37
CA ASN A 219 15.05 14.88 0.08
C ASN A 219 14.28 13.82 0.87
N ALA A 220 13.31 13.15 0.24
CA ALA A 220 12.51 12.11 0.89
C ALA A 220 13.17 10.71 0.85
N ALA A 221 14.25 10.55 0.10
CA ALA A 221 14.98 9.28 0.04
C ALA A 221 15.60 8.91 1.39
N ILE A 222 15.66 7.60 1.67
CA ILE A 222 16.30 7.06 2.87
C ILE A 222 17.76 6.63 2.66
N TYR A 223 18.22 6.60 1.40
CA TYR A 223 19.62 6.41 1.00
C TYR A 223 20.10 7.57 0.14
N ASN A 224 21.34 8.02 0.39
CA ASN A 224 22.03 9.03 -0.41
C ASN A 224 22.47 8.46 -1.77
N LEU A 225 22.99 9.32 -2.66
CA LEU A 225 23.52 8.94 -3.97
C LEU A 225 24.62 7.86 -3.89
N ASP A 226 25.45 7.92 -2.85
CA ASP A 226 26.55 6.98 -2.57
C ASP A 226 26.11 5.73 -1.80
N TRP A 227 24.80 5.53 -1.62
CA TRP A 227 24.19 4.43 -0.87
C TRP A 227 24.45 4.45 0.64
N THR A 228 24.97 5.52 1.19
CA THR A 228 24.96 5.71 2.65
C THR A 228 23.53 5.91 3.14
N ILE A 229 23.19 5.29 4.25
CA ILE A 229 21.85 5.37 4.82
C ILE A 229 21.66 6.71 5.55
N ARG A 230 20.49 7.30 5.44
CA ARG A 230 20.10 8.52 6.16
C ARG A 230 19.48 8.18 7.51
N LEU A 231 19.43 9.16 8.43
CA LEU A 231 18.89 8.96 9.79
C LEU A 231 17.48 8.35 9.80
N GLN A 232 16.61 8.77 8.88
CA GLN A 232 15.28 8.16 8.72
C GLN A 232 15.37 6.67 8.34
N GLY A 233 16.29 6.30 7.48
CA GLY A 233 16.52 4.91 7.10
C GLY A 233 17.08 4.06 8.24
N GLU A 234 17.99 4.62 9.05
CA GLU A 234 18.50 3.93 10.26
C GLU A 234 17.35 3.72 11.26
N MET A 235 16.52 4.74 11.50
CA MET A 235 15.32 4.61 12.33
C MET A 235 14.40 3.50 11.82
N TYR A 236 14.12 3.48 10.50
CA TYR A 236 13.29 2.44 9.89
C TYR A 236 13.85 1.02 10.15
N LYS A 237 15.15 0.83 9.94
CA LYS A 237 15.80 -0.47 10.17
C LYS A 237 15.68 -0.91 11.62
N ASN A 238 15.99 0.00 12.55
CA ASN A 238 15.89 -0.28 13.97
C ASN A 238 14.46 -0.63 14.39
N LEU A 239 13.49 0.18 13.96
CA LEU A 239 12.09 -0.03 14.31
C LEU A 239 11.55 -1.38 13.79
N VAL A 240 11.79 -1.68 12.50
CA VAL A 240 11.17 -2.82 11.83
C VAL A 240 11.91 -4.12 12.09
N PHE A 241 13.25 -4.11 12.14
CA PHE A 241 14.05 -5.34 12.21
C PHE A 241 14.63 -5.63 13.60
N ASP A 242 14.57 -4.66 14.53
CA ASP A 242 15.04 -4.85 15.89
C ASP A 242 13.90 -4.70 16.91
N GLU A 243 13.18 -3.55 16.94
CA GLU A 243 12.16 -3.28 17.96
C GLU A 243 10.87 -4.11 17.76
N TRP A 244 10.40 -4.25 16.52
CA TRP A 244 9.18 -5.02 16.18
C TRP A 244 9.45 -6.51 15.96
N TRP A 245 10.66 -6.94 16.17
CA TRP A 245 11.06 -8.33 15.97
C TRP A 245 11.11 -9.08 17.30
N THR A 246 10.39 -10.21 17.39
CA THR A 246 10.54 -11.09 18.55
C THR A 246 11.86 -11.83 18.43
N ILE A 247 12.81 -11.50 19.32
CA ILE A 247 14.14 -12.14 19.33
C ILE A 247 14.04 -13.63 19.74
N THR A 248 14.93 -14.43 19.20
CA THR A 248 15.06 -15.86 19.59
C THR A 248 15.33 -15.98 21.09
N GLN A 249 14.55 -16.77 21.78
CA GLN A 249 14.67 -17.02 23.20
C GLN A 249 15.06 -18.49 23.43
N ASN A 250 16.02 -18.71 24.34
CA ASN A 250 16.38 -20.03 24.82
C ASN A 250 15.81 -20.20 26.24
N LEU A 251 14.86 -21.10 26.39
CA LEU A 251 14.13 -21.31 27.64
C LEU A 251 14.32 -22.75 28.10
N THR A 252 14.21 -22.95 29.42
CA THR A 252 14.18 -24.27 30.01
C THR A 252 12.79 -24.48 30.63
N SER A 253 12.17 -25.65 30.38
CA SER A 253 10.92 -25.98 30.99
C SER A 253 11.10 -26.22 32.50
N ASN A 254 10.04 -25.93 33.28
CA ASN A 254 9.97 -26.26 34.70
C ASN A 254 9.73 -27.77 34.88
N GLU A 255 9.63 -28.22 36.15
CA GLU A 255 9.41 -29.63 36.51
C GLU A 255 8.08 -30.20 35.94
N GLN A 256 7.13 -29.34 35.61
CA GLN A 256 5.85 -29.71 34.99
C GLN A 256 5.92 -29.69 33.46
N GLY A 257 7.10 -29.39 32.86
CA GLY A 257 7.27 -29.35 31.43
C GLY A 257 6.81 -28.05 30.77
N ASN A 258 6.48 -27.01 31.54
CA ASN A 258 5.99 -25.72 31.01
C ASN A 258 7.14 -24.72 30.86
N SER A 259 7.09 -23.96 29.78
CA SER A 259 7.95 -22.80 29.52
C SER A 259 7.10 -21.61 29.05
N ASN A 260 7.52 -20.39 29.38
CA ASN A 260 6.79 -19.17 29.00
C ASN A 260 7.71 -18.23 28.25
N PHE A 261 7.32 -17.85 27.03
CA PHE A 261 8.04 -16.94 26.14
C PHE A 261 7.81 -15.44 26.45
N GLY A 262 6.83 -15.13 27.33
CA GLY A 262 6.44 -13.76 27.58
C GLY A 262 5.61 -13.17 26.44
N GLU A 263 5.73 -11.85 26.25
CA GLU A 263 5.05 -11.12 25.17
C GLU A 263 5.81 -11.29 23.85
N CYS A 264 5.08 -11.59 22.79
CA CYS A 264 5.61 -11.75 21.43
C CYS A 264 4.73 -10.95 20.45
N PHE A 265 5.33 -10.43 19.39
CA PHE A 265 4.58 -9.87 18.29
C PHE A 265 3.77 -10.94 17.56
N LEU A 266 2.68 -10.56 16.90
CA LEU A 266 1.94 -11.49 16.05
C LEU A 266 2.80 -11.96 14.88
N GLY A 267 2.82 -13.28 14.65
CA GLY A 267 3.66 -13.85 13.58
C GLY A 267 3.70 -15.36 13.64
N SER A 268 4.46 -15.96 12.75
CA SER A 268 4.77 -17.39 12.74
C SER A 268 6.08 -17.64 13.48
N TYR A 269 6.09 -18.62 14.37
CA TYR A 269 7.25 -18.98 15.19
C TYR A 269 7.64 -20.44 14.96
N GLU A 270 8.93 -20.69 14.91
CA GLU A 270 9.48 -22.03 14.96
C GLU A 270 9.88 -22.33 16.41
N VAL A 271 9.38 -23.44 16.95
CA VAL A 271 9.68 -23.88 18.32
C VAL A 271 10.47 -25.18 18.27
N ASN A 272 11.73 -25.10 18.64
CA ASN A 272 12.62 -26.26 18.72
C ASN A 272 12.72 -26.74 20.17
N VAL A 273 12.31 -27.97 20.45
CA VAL A 273 12.38 -28.58 21.78
C VAL A 273 13.49 -29.62 21.80
N VAL A 274 14.37 -29.56 22.80
CA VAL A 274 15.40 -30.57 23.03
C VAL A 274 15.09 -31.31 24.32
N SER A 275 14.91 -32.62 24.22
CA SER A 275 14.73 -33.50 25.41
C SER A 275 15.67 -34.70 25.33
N ASN A 276 16.49 -34.89 26.37
CA ASN A 276 17.46 -35.98 26.44
C ASN A 276 18.34 -36.14 25.20
N GLY A 277 18.75 -35.00 24.61
CA GLY A 277 19.57 -34.94 23.39
C GLY A 277 18.81 -35.21 22.08
N THR A 278 17.50 -35.36 22.11
CA THR A 278 16.62 -35.49 20.93
C THR A 278 15.94 -34.16 20.62
N ASN A 279 16.03 -33.73 19.35
CA ASN A 279 15.34 -32.54 18.85
C ASN A 279 13.94 -32.87 18.35
N PHE A 280 12.98 -32.02 18.70
CA PHE A 280 11.59 -32.01 18.21
C PHE A 280 11.29 -30.62 17.67
N THR A 281 10.76 -30.51 16.46
CA THR A 281 10.37 -29.24 15.81
C THR A 281 8.88 -29.21 15.60
#